data_c2327a27e61389aff0a2801031fefae1
#
_entry.id   c2327a27e61389aff0a2801031fefae1
#
_cell.length_a   1.000
_cell.length_b   1.000
_cell.length_c   1.000
_cell.angle_alpha   90.00
_cell.angle_beta   90.00
_cell.angle_gamma   90.00
#
_symmetry.space_group_name_H-M   'P 1'
#
loop_
_entity.id
_entity.type
_entity.pdbx_description
1 polymer ?
#
loop_
_entity_poly.entity_id
_entity_poly.type
_entity_poly.pdbx_seq_one_letter_code
_entity_poly.pdbx_strand_id
1 'polypeptide(L)'
;MIITGPNMSGKSALLRQTALNVIMAQIGCFVAAESARIGVVDKIFTRVGASDDISRGESTFMVEMTEAASILNNMSPRSLIIFDELGRGTSTYDGISIAWSIVEYIHEYHDIRPKTLFATHYHELNEMEKSFARIVNYNVSVKET
;
A
#
# COMPACT_ATOMS: atom_id res chain seq x y z
N MET A 1 -3.71 4.38 -5.67
CA MET A 1 -2.84 3.86 -6.75
C MET A 1 -2.57 2.40 -6.50
N ILE A 2 -2.85 1.55 -7.46
CA ILE A 2 -2.47 0.13 -7.45
C ILE A 2 -1.20 -0.02 -8.28
N ILE A 3 -0.23 -0.76 -7.75
CA ILE A 3 1.09 -0.96 -8.37
C ILE A 3 1.30 -2.46 -8.57
N THR A 4 1.32 -2.91 -9.82
CA THR A 4 1.59 -4.30 -10.18
C THR A 4 2.99 -4.45 -10.80
N GLY A 5 3.43 -5.67 -10.97
CA GLY A 5 4.70 -5.99 -11.60
C GLY A 5 5.31 -7.28 -11.04
N PRO A 6 6.34 -7.82 -11.69
CA PRO A 6 6.97 -9.07 -11.27
C PRO A 6 7.61 -8.95 -9.88
N ASN A 7 7.89 -10.10 -9.27
CA ASN A 7 8.70 -10.14 -8.06
C ASN A 7 10.09 -9.54 -8.35
N MET A 8 10.71 -8.95 -7.33
CA MET A 8 12.02 -8.28 -7.44
C MET A 8 12.05 -7.06 -8.38
N SER A 9 10.92 -6.56 -8.86
CA SER A 9 10.87 -5.36 -9.73
C SER A 9 11.08 -4.04 -9.00
N GLY A 10 11.28 -4.06 -7.69
CA GLY A 10 11.50 -2.85 -6.90
C GLY A 10 10.23 -2.19 -6.34
N LYS A 11 9.05 -2.82 -6.45
CA LYS A 11 7.79 -2.28 -5.90
C LYS A 11 7.92 -1.86 -4.44
N SER A 12 8.37 -2.76 -3.57
CA SER A 12 8.54 -2.49 -2.13
C SER A 12 9.56 -1.39 -1.86
N ALA A 13 10.62 -1.30 -2.66
CA ALA A 13 11.61 -0.24 -2.54
C ALA A 13 10.99 1.13 -2.89
N LEU A 14 10.22 1.21 -3.97
CA LEU A 14 9.50 2.42 -4.37
C LEU A 14 8.53 2.90 -3.28
N LEU A 15 7.78 1.97 -2.68
CA LEU A 15 6.85 2.29 -1.60
C LEU A 15 7.55 2.86 -0.37
N ARG A 16 8.62 2.19 0.07
CA ARG A 16 9.43 2.63 1.22
C ARG A 16 10.10 3.98 0.96
N GLN A 17 10.67 4.16 -0.23
CA GLN A 17 11.27 5.42 -0.66
C GLN A 17 10.24 6.56 -0.61
N THR A 18 9.01 6.32 -1.06
CA THR A 18 7.94 7.31 -1.03
C THR A 18 7.62 7.73 0.41
N ALA A 19 7.45 6.77 1.33
CA ALA A 19 7.22 7.07 2.75
C ALA A 19 8.37 7.88 3.37
N LEU A 20 9.62 7.48 3.14
CA LEU A 20 10.79 8.16 3.65
C LEU A 20 10.91 9.59 3.12
N ASN A 21 10.69 9.81 1.83
CA ASN A 21 10.71 11.17 1.25
C ASN A 21 9.63 12.06 1.85
N VAL A 22 8.43 11.53 2.13
CA VAL A 22 7.35 12.29 2.80
C VAL A 22 7.76 12.66 4.22
N ILE A 23 8.33 11.74 4.98
CA ILE A 23 8.83 12.02 6.34
C ILE A 23 9.93 13.08 6.30
N MET A 24 10.93 12.90 5.46
CA MET A 24 12.06 13.83 5.32
C MET A 24 11.58 15.24 4.98
N ALA A 25 10.68 15.37 4.01
CA ALA A 25 10.12 16.66 3.62
C ALA A 25 9.36 17.33 4.78
N GLN A 26 8.59 16.57 5.56
CA GLN A 26 7.79 17.11 6.65
C GLN A 26 8.60 17.56 7.86
N ILE A 27 9.77 16.98 8.09
CA ILE A 27 10.72 17.43 9.12
C ILE A 27 11.69 18.49 8.63
N GLY A 28 11.53 18.98 7.38
CA GLY A 28 12.34 20.03 6.80
C GLY A 28 13.69 19.59 6.22
N CYS A 29 13.87 18.29 6.00
CA CYS A 29 15.05 17.74 5.34
C CYS A 29 14.96 17.83 3.81
N PHE A 30 16.13 17.82 3.16
CA PHE A 30 16.19 17.62 1.71
C PHE A 30 15.68 16.22 1.33
N VAL A 31 15.02 16.13 0.20
CA VAL A 31 14.56 14.86 -0.39
C VAL A 31 15.40 14.54 -1.62
N ALA A 32 15.41 13.27 -2.02
CA ALA A 32 16.14 12.78 -3.19
C ALA A 32 15.42 13.17 -4.50
N ALA A 33 15.31 14.47 -4.77
CA ALA A 33 14.68 15.02 -5.97
C ALA A 33 15.19 16.44 -6.24
N GLU A 34 15.18 16.86 -7.50
CA GLU A 34 15.49 18.24 -7.89
C GLU A 34 14.46 19.24 -7.34
N SER A 35 13.21 18.82 -7.26
CA SER A 35 12.12 19.58 -6.64
C SER A 35 11.06 18.63 -6.09
N ALA A 36 10.36 19.04 -5.03
CA ALA A 36 9.27 18.27 -4.46
C ALA A 36 8.15 19.19 -3.97
N ARG A 37 6.91 18.81 -4.25
CA ARG A 37 5.71 19.43 -3.71
C ARG A 37 4.87 18.39 -2.99
N ILE A 38 4.92 18.39 -1.67
CA ILE A 38 4.28 17.38 -0.83
C ILE A 38 3.26 18.08 0.06
N GLY A 39 2.01 17.57 0.03
CA GLY A 39 0.98 18.03 0.95
C GLY A 39 1.25 17.55 2.37
N VAL A 40 0.68 18.22 3.36
CA VAL A 40 0.79 17.82 4.77
C VAL A 40 0.13 16.46 4.97
N VAL A 41 0.89 15.52 5.52
CA VAL A 41 0.46 14.17 5.91
C VAL A 41 0.49 14.10 7.43
N ASP A 42 -0.62 13.72 8.05
CA ASP A 42 -0.73 13.63 9.50
C ASP A 42 -0.36 12.24 10.06
N LYS A 43 -0.52 11.22 9.24
CA LYS A 43 -0.18 9.83 9.61
C LYS A 43 0.37 9.09 8.41
N ILE A 44 1.36 8.26 8.64
CA ILE A 44 1.88 7.34 7.63
C ILE A 44 1.70 5.94 8.18
N PHE A 45 0.90 5.15 7.49
CA PHE A 45 0.69 3.75 7.79
C PHE A 45 1.40 2.88 6.76
N THR A 46 2.13 1.89 7.24
CA THR A 46 2.80 0.94 6.37
C THR A 46 2.47 -0.47 6.80
N ARG A 47 2.00 -1.28 5.88
CA ARG A 47 1.96 -2.72 5.98
C ARG A 47 2.83 -3.27 4.87
N VAL A 48 4.06 -3.56 5.19
CA VAL A 48 5.09 -4.07 4.26
C VAL A 48 5.50 -5.45 4.75
N GLY A 49 5.40 -6.43 3.89
CA GLY A 49 5.62 -7.87 4.07
C GLY A 49 6.10 -8.34 5.45
N ALA A 50 5.48 -9.35 6.01
CA ALA A 50 5.93 -9.91 7.27
C ALA A 50 7.37 -10.41 7.14
N SER A 51 8.26 -9.97 8.01
CA SER A 51 9.29 -10.89 8.48
C SER A 51 8.55 -12.01 9.20
N ASP A 52 8.67 -13.24 8.71
CA ASP A 52 8.15 -14.43 9.38
C ASP A 52 8.77 -14.53 10.78
N ASP A 53 8.25 -13.80 11.73
CA ASP A 53 8.60 -13.98 13.13
C ASP A 53 7.81 -15.19 13.68
N ILE A 54 8.26 -16.38 13.23
CA ILE A 54 7.73 -17.69 13.64
C ILE A 54 7.78 -17.87 15.17
N SER A 55 8.51 -17.01 15.88
CA SER A 55 8.74 -17.12 17.31
C SER A 55 7.49 -16.87 18.18
N ARG A 56 6.46 -16.20 17.64
CA ARG A 56 5.24 -15.84 18.40
C ARG A 56 4.07 -16.78 18.24
N GLY A 57 4.16 -17.79 17.36
CA GLY A 57 3.08 -18.78 17.15
C GLY A 57 1.77 -18.20 16.60
N GLU A 58 1.73 -16.93 16.24
CA GLU A 58 0.57 -16.31 15.60
C GLU A 58 0.60 -16.58 14.10
N SER A 59 -0.57 -16.82 13.52
CA SER A 59 -0.70 -16.92 12.07
C SER A 59 -0.28 -15.60 11.43
N THR A 60 0.66 -15.65 10.49
CA THR A 60 1.09 -14.46 9.70
C THR A 60 -0.10 -13.74 9.08
N PHE A 61 -1.12 -14.49 8.67
CA PHE A 61 -2.37 -13.97 8.17
C PHE A 61 -3.15 -13.15 9.22
N MET A 62 -3.24 -13.63 10.47
CA MET A 62 -3.95 -12.91 11.54
C MET A 62 -3.24 -11.61 11.90
N VAL A 63 -1.92 -11.62 11.96
CA VAL A 63 -1.12 -10.40 12.17
C VAL A 63 -1.39 -9.39 11.05
N GLU A 64 -1.36 -9.84 9.81
CA GLU A 64 -1.63 -9.03 8.63
C GLU A 64 -3.03 -8.39 8.69
N MET A 65 -4.05 -9.16 9.04
CA MET A 65 -5.42 -8.66 9.15
C MET A 65 -5.60 -7.69 10.33
N THR A 66 -4.95 -7.94 11.44
CA THR A 66 -4.97 -7.04 12.61
C THR A 66 -4.32 -5.69 12.29
N GLU A 67 -3.19 -5.70 11.60
CA GLU A 67 -2.52 -4.49 11.15
C GLU A 67 -3.36 -3.72 10.12
N ALA A 68 -3.94 -4.40 9.14
CA ALA A 68 -4.84 -3.79 8.18
C ALA A 68 -6.07 -3.17 8.85
N ALA A 69 -6.69 -3.87 9.78
CA ALA A 69 -7.82 -3.36 10.57
C ALA A 69 -7.43 -2.12 11.39
N SER A 70 -6.25 -2.13 12.01
CA SER A 70 -5.72 -0.97 12.74
C SER A 70 -5.56 0.25 11.82
N ILE A 71 -5.05 0.06 10.61
CA ILE A 71 -4.92 1.13 9.60
C ILE A 71 -6.29 1.69 9.25
N LEU A 72 -7.25 0.82 8.88
CA LEU A 72 -8.58 1.23 8.46
C LEU A 72 -9.34 2.00 9.56
N ASN A 73 -9.18 1.59 10.82
CA ASN A 73 -9.82 2.25 11.97
C ASN A 73 -9.18 3.59 12.37
N ASN A 74 -7.94 3.85 11.95
CA ASN A 74 -7.18 5.03 12.38
C ASN A 74 -6.81 5.98 11.23
N MET A 75 -7.19 5.66 9.99
CA MET A 75 -6.89 6.52 8.84
C MET A 75 -7.62 7.87 8.93
N SER A 76 -7.06 8.89 8.32
CA SER A 76 -7.60 10.24 8.20
C SER A 76 -7.58 10.69 6.74
N PRO A 77 -8.25 11.81 6.39
CA PRO A 77 -8.21 12.36 5.03
C PRO A 77 -6.80 12.75 4.56
N ARG A 78 -5.86 12.94 5.49
CA ARG A 78 -4.48 13.33 5.20
C ARG A 78 -3.47 12.21 5.44
N SER A 79 -3.93 10.99 5.67
CA SER A 79 -3.05 9.85 5.83
C SER A 79 -2.41 9.44 4.50
N LEU A 80 -1.17 8.95 4.58
CA LEU A 80 -0.52 8.16 3.56
C LEU A 80 -0.53 6.70 4.01
N ILE A 81 -1.17 5.84 3.21
CA ILE A 81 -1.28 4.41 3.48
C ILE A 81 -0.46 3.63 2.45
N ILE A 82 0.33 2.70 2.92
CA ILE A 82 1.16 1.83 2.09
C ILE A 82 0.87 0.38 2.44
N PHE A 83 0.31 -0.34 1.47
CA PHE A 83 0.15 -1.79 1.52
C PHE A 83 1.10 -2.44 0.52
N ASP A 84 1.85 -3.42 0.98
CA ASP A 84 2.75 -4.21 0.15
C ASP A 84 2.40 -5.69 0.26
N GLU A 85 1.85 -6.23 -0.81
CA GLU A 85 1.49 -7.64 -0.97
C GLU A 85 0.52 -8.18 0.09
N LEU A 86 -0.51 -7.41 0.42
CA LEU A 86 -1.56 -7.82 1.35
C LEU A 86 -2.34 -9.04 0.81
N GLY A 87 -2.66 -9.99 1.70
CA GLY A 87 -3.43 -11.20 1.38
C GLY A 87 -2.58 -12.42 1.04
N ARG A 88 -1.25 -12.37 1.18
CA ARG A 88 -0.36 -13.51 0.89
C ARG A 88 -0.49 -14.67 1.86
N GLY A 89 -0.97 -14.42 3.06
CA GLY A 89 -1.04 -15.42 4.14
C GLY A 89 -2.21 -16.41 4.03
N THR A 90 -2.98 -16.40 2.94
CA THR A 90 -4.17 -17.24 2.73
C THR A 90 -4.24 -17.78 1.30
N SER A 91 -5.37 -18.43 0.94
CA SER A 91 -5.60 -18.90 -0.42
C SER A 91 -5.64 -17.72 -1.40
N THR A 92 -5.27 -17.94 -2.66
CA THR A 92 -5.23 -16.89 -3.68
C THR A 92 -6.58 -16.19 -3.82
N TYR A 93 -7.69 -16.93 -3.86
CA TYR A 93 -9.02 -16.32 -4.00
C TYR A 93 -9.44 -15.50 -2.78
N ASP A 94 -9.13 -15.97 -1.58
CA ASP A 94 -9.40 -15.23 -0.35
C ASP A 94 -8.53 -13.97 -0.28
N GLY A 95 -7.25 -14.10 -0.65
CA GLY A 95 -6.31 -12.97 -0.71
C GLY A 95 -6.76 -11.88 -1.66
N ILE A 96 -7.20 -12.24 -2.87
CA ILE A 96 -7.76 -11.30 -3.86
C ILE A 96 -9.03 -10.62 -3.28
N SER A 97 -9.94 -11.41 -2.70
CA SER A 97 -11.19 -10.89 -2.15
C SER A 97 -10.96 -9.90 -1.02
N ILE A 98 -10.03 -10.19 -0.12
CA ILE A 98 -9.65 -9.31 0.99
C ILE A 98 -8.99 -8.03 0.46
N ALA A 99 -8.03 -8.16 -0.44
CA ALA A 99 -7.33 -7.02 -1.03
C ALA A 99 -8.31 -6.08 -1.76
N TRP A 100 -9.22 -6.66 -2.56
CA TRP A 100 -10.28 -5.93 -3.24
C TRP A 100 -11.17 -5.17 -2.26
N SER A 101 -11.69 -5.87 -1.24
CA SER A 101 -12.59 -5.28 -0.24
C SER A 101 -11.92 -4.13 0.53
N ILE A 102 -10.64 -4.25 0.86
CA ILE A 102 -9.90 -3.18 1.54
C ILE A 102 -9.72 -1.95 0.65
N VAL A 103 -9.35 -2.15 -0.63
CA VAL A 103 -9.19 -1.05 -1.58
C VAL A 103 -10.53 -0.36 -1.83
N GLU A 104 -11.60 -1.12 -2.02
CA GLU A 104 -12.96 -0.60 -2.18
C GLU A 104 -13.42 0.17 -0.95
N TYR A 105 -13.22 -0.39 0.26
CA TYR A 105 -13.55 0.29 1.51
C TYR A 105 -12.84 1.64 1.63
N ILE A 106 -11.54 1.71 1.36
CA ILE A 106 -10.79 2.98 1.41
C ILE A 106 -11.30 3.96 0.36
N HIS A 107 -11.71 3.47 -0.81
CA HIS A 107 -12.26 4.30 -1.87
C HIS A 107 -13.63 4.87 -1.50
N GLU A 108 -14.53 4.04 -0.94
CA GLU A 108 -15.92 4.40 -0.66
C GLU A 108 -16.13 5.02 0.73
N TYR A 109 -15.15 4.94 1.64
CA TYR A 109 -15.31 5.39 3.01
C TYR A 109 -15.52 6.91 3.09
N HIS A 110 -16.79 7.30 3.03
CA HIS A 110 -17.32 8.66 3.19
C HIS A 110 -16.37 9.80 2.71
N ASP A 111 -16.11 10.82 3.56
CA ASP A 111 -15.26 11.97 3.23
C ASP A 111 -13.77 11.73 3.47
N ILE A 112 -13.40 10.54 3.96
CA ILE A 112 -12.00 10.17 4.19
C ILE A 112 -11.41 9.65 2.89
N ARG A 113 -10.47 10.39 2.32
CA ARG A 113 -9.82 10.08 1.03
C ARG A 113 -8.31 10.04 1.19
N PRO A 114 -7.77 9.08 1.94
CA PRO A 114 -6.33 8.99 2.18
C PRO A 114 -5.60 8.71 0.86
N LYS A 115 -4.36 9.15 0.78
CA LYS A 115 -3.47 8.75 -0.30
C LYS A 115 -2.99 7.33 -0.04
N THR A 116 -3.31 6.40 -0.94
CA THR A 116 -2.98 4.99 -0.76
C THR A 116 -2.14 4.48 -1.92
N LEU A 117 -1.04 3.83 -1.59
CA LEU A 117 -0.21 3.03 -2.49
C LEU A 117 -0.40 1.56 -2.13
N PHE A 118 -0.83 0.77 -3.09
CA PHE A 118 -1.12 -0.64 -2.91
C PHE A 118 -0.31 -1.47 -3.92
N ALA A 119 0.79 -2.04 -3.48
CA ALA A 119 1.56 -2.96 -4.31
C ALA A 119 1.02 -4.37 -4.17
N THR A 120 0.84 -5.04 -5.30
CA THR A 120 0.28 -6.39 -5.34
C THR A 120 0.78 -7.17 -6.54
N HIS A 121 0.71 -8.48 -6.43
CA HIS A 121 0.85 -9.42 -7.55
C HIS A 121 -0.52 -9.88 -8.10
N TYR A 122 -1.62 -9.46 -7.47
CA TYR A 122 -2.97 -9.76 -7.95
C TYR A 122 -3.34 -8.83 -9.10
N HIS A 123 -3.20 -9.32 -10.32
CA HIS A 123 -3.52 -8.56 -11.54
C HIS A 123 -5.02 -8.25 -11.67
N GLU A 124 -5.86 -9.01 -10.99
CA GLU A 124 -7.31 -8.84 -10.94
C GLU A 124 -7.69 -7.47 -10.38
N LEU A 125 -6.91 -6.93 -9.46
CA LEU A 125 -7.17 -5.60 -8.89
C LEU A 125 -7.08 -4.48 -9.94
N ASN A 126 -6.44 -4.72 -11.08
CA ASN A 126 -6.41 -3.74 -12.17
C ASN A 126 -7.80 -3.43 -12.75
N GLU A 127 -8.75 -4.35 -12.62
CA GLU A 127 -10.12 -4.14 -13.07
C GLU A 127 -10.85 -3.05 -12.27
N MET A 128 -10.38 -2.76 -11.05
CA MET A 128 -10.97 -1.73 -10.20
C MET A 128 -10.89 -0.32 -10.80
N GLU A 129 -9.89 -0.02 -11.64
CA GLU A 129 -9.79 1.28 -12.33
C GLU A 129 -10.99 1.57 -13.22
N LYS A 130 -11.64 0.53 -13.75
CA LYS A 130 -12.82 0.68 -14.61
C LYS A 130 -14.07 1.09 -13.83
N SER A 131 -14.15 0.71 -12.56
CA SER A 131 -15.33 0.90 -11.71
C SER A 131 -15.18 2.01 -10.68
N PHE A 132 -13.94 2.38 -10.33
CA PHE A 132 -13.63 3.31 -9.25
C PHE A 132 -12.82 4.52 -9.75
N ALA A 133 -13.47 5.67 -9.87
CA ALA A 133 -12.93 6.87 -10.50
C ALA A 133 -11.62 7.42 -9.90
N ARG A 134 -11.26 7.03 -8.67
CA ARG A 134 -10.05 7.49 -7.98
C ARG A 134 -8.98 6.40 -7.86
N ILE A 135 -9.16 5.28 -8.54
CA ILE A 135 -8.17 4.22 -8.64
C ILE A 135 -7.41 4.37 -9.95
N VAL A 136 -6.10 4.29 -9.88
CA VAL A 136 -5.19 4.34 -11.03
C VAL A 136 -4.21 3.19 -10.92
N ASN A 137 -3.97 2.50 -12.01
CA ASN A 137 -3.05 1.38 -12.09
C ASN A 137 -1.70 1.79 -12.67
N TYR A 138 -0.64 1.27 -12.08
CA TYR A 138 0.71 1.37 -12.60
C TYR A 138 1.37 0.00 -12.61
N ASN A 139 2.20 -0.22 -13.61
CA ASN A 139 2.98 -1.45 -13.72
C ASN A 139 4.47 -1.12 -13.68
N VAL A 140 5.20 -1.83 -12.82
CA VAL A 140 6.66 -1.73 -12.77
C VAL A 140 7.24 -2.78 -13.71
N SER A 141 7.91 -2.32 -14.76
CA SER A 141 8.63 -3.18 -15.70
C SER A 141 10.14 -3.14 -15.41
N VAL A 142 10.79 -4.28 -15.52
CA VAL A 142 12.25 -4.41 -15.45
C VAL A 142 12.80 -4.52 -16.86
N LYS A 143 13.78 -3.70 -17.21
CA LYS A 143 14.59 -3.89 -18.43
C LYS A 143 15.89 -4.54 -18.00
N GLU A 144 16.17 -5.74 -18.48
CA GLU A 144 17.49 -6.33 -18.43
C GLU A 144 18.37 -5.62 -19.46
N THR A 145 19.48 -5.07 -19.01
CA THR A 145 20.53 -4.45 -19.86
C THR A 145 21.72 -5.36 -19.94
#